data_959198fcfe33aeaa40a2c6004823b66e
#
_entry.id   959198fcfe33aeaa40a2c6004823b66e
#
_cell.length_a   1.000
_cell.length_b   1.000
_cell.length_c   1.000
_cell.angle_alpha   90.00
_cell.angle_beta   90.00
_cell.angle_gamma   90.00
#
_symmetry.space_group_name_H-M   'P 1'
#
loop_
_entity.id
_entity.type
_entity.pdbx_description
1 polymer ?
#
loop_
_entity_poly.entity_id
_entity_poly.type
_entity_poly.pdbx_seq_one_letter_code
_entity_poly.pdbx_strand_id
1 'polypeptide(L)'
;MISSTTTRRLGASILFVVIAACGGGGGGSAGSGGGGGGPPPVAGTCASGYPAGFSFVTGTDNASNLAQAALGKPNKGSVFQEPAFKTCAVRVTDHAADGLDTFAREDYSRRQAFNADSTLVLIYALNGSWHVYNATTFAHVKQLAGPAGDAEPQWDATDPDVLYYLPTNGGMVVNKLQVSTNATSVIGNFTGRLPWAGAARLWTKSEGSASADSRYWAFMVETNGFAPLGIIVWDRTRDQIVSTRANNIRPDHLSMSASGNYVVVSWNDGVVAFTRDLLTRIPLNVLGEHSDIALDANGDDLYVSVDYQATDGTVYMINLRTGVRTDLFPTYLNDGATALHISGKAFRKPGWVVVSTYAEYNNNPAVTAREWLHAKVMAVELKANPKVYHLAHHRAVDDNDPTFGSYFAEPQASVNRDFTKIIYNSNWGVGTGLNIDAYMVELPAGLIN
;
A
#
# COMPACT_ATOMS: atom_id res chain seq x y z
N MET A 1 16.94 -33.18 -32.22
CA MET A 1 15.67 -33.14 -31.50
C MET A 1 15.78 -31.97 -30.55
N ILE A 2 15.15 -30.84 -30.91
CA ILE A 2 15.25 -29.57 -30.19
C ILE A 2 13.94 -29.47 -29.40
N SER A 3 14.05 -29.53 -28.08
CA SER A 3 12.92 -29.26 -27.15
C SER A 3 12.83 -27.76 -26.92
N SER A 4 11.76 -27.13 -27.37
CA SER A 4 11.44 -25.73 -27.16
C SER A 4 10.77 -25.56 -25.78
N THR A 5 11.50 -25.01 -24.85
CA THR A 5 10.95 -24.57 -23.55
C THR A 5 10.23 -23.23 -23.76
N THR A 6 8.92 -23.23 -23.66
CA THR A 6 8.09 -22.03 -23.78
C THR A 6 8.12 -21.29 -22.45
N THR A 7 8.91 -20.24 -22.36
CA THR A 7 8.92 -19.31 -21.23
C THR A 7 7.65 -18.47 -21.27
N ARG A 8 6.70 -18.72 -20.38
CA ARG A 8 5.53 -17.85 -20.19
C ARG A 8 5.97 -16.60 -19.45
N ARG A 9 6.00 -15.48 -20.16
CA ARG A 9 6.16 -14.15 -19.57
C ARG A 9 4.83 -13.74 -18.92
N LEU A 10 4.79 -13.64 -17.60
CA LEU A 10 3.76 -12.89 -16.88
C LEU A 10 4.13 -11.40 -16.98
N GLY A 11 3.71 -10.77 -18.06
CA GLY A 11 3.79 -9.32 -18.21
C GLY A 11 2.47 -8.72 -17.74
N ALA A 12 2.43 -8.16 -16.56
CA ALA A 12 1.33 -7.30 -16.13
C ALA A 12 1.46 -5.95 -16.86
N SER A 13 0.86 -5.84 -18.04
CA SER A 13 0.71 -4.56 -18.72
C SER A 13 -0.47 -3.83 -18.10
N ILE A 14 -0.20 -2.89 -17.22
CA ILE A 14 -1.22 -1.99 -16.68
C ILE A 14 -1.58 -0.97 -17.76
N LEU A 15 -2.73 -1.17 -18.37
CA LEU A 15 -3.32 -0.22 -19.33
C LEU A 15 -4.15 0.80 -18.53
N PHE A 16 -3.63 2.00 -18.33
CA PHE A 16 -4.40 3.10 -17.75
C PHE A 16 -5.43 3.61 -18.74
N VAL A 17 -6.70 3.37 -18.43
CA VAL A 17 -7.82 4.00 -19.14
C VAL A 17 -8.16 5.30 -18.42
N VAL A 18 -7.95 6.41 -19.10
CA VAL A 18 -8.41 7.73 -18.65
C VAL A 18 -9.92 7.81 -18.91
N ILE A 19 -10.74 7.77 -17.87
CA ILE A 19 -12.17 8.01 -17.96
C ILE A 19 -12.43 9.50 -17.74
N ALA A 20 -12.81 10.20 -18.82
CA ALA A 20 -13.37 11.52 -18.74
C ALA A 20 -14.85 11.42 -18.33
N ALA A 21 -15.20 11.87 -17.13
CA ALA A 21 -16.55 11.94 -16.66
C ALA A 21 -17.28 13.12 -17.27
N CYS A 22 -18.24 12.88 -18.18
CA CYS A 22 -19.27 13.83 -18.56
C CYS A 22 -20.45 13.72 -17.59
N GLY A 23 -20.81 14.86 -16.98
CA GLY A 23 -21.94 14.98 -16.07
C GLY A 23 -23.29 14.94 -16.79
N GLY A 24 -24.31 14.38 -16.15
CA GLY A 24 -25.70 14.43 -16.52
C GLY A 24 -26.58 14.27 -15.30
N GLY A 25 -27.28 15.34 -14.93
CA GLY A 25 -28.16 15.39 -13.79
C GLY A 25 -29.52 14.73 -14.06
N GLY A 26 -30.20 14.25 -13.03
CA GLY A 26 -31.59 13.83 -13.08
C GLY A 26 -32.11 13.55 -11.67
N GLY A 27 -33.01 14.41 -11.19
CA GLY A 27 -33.61 14.31 -9.86
C GLY A 27 -34.73 13.27 -9.77
N GLY A 28 -35.09 12.89 -8.56
CA GLY A 28 -36.27 12.07 -8.27
C GLY A 28 -36.43 11.60 -6.83
N SER A 29 -37.28 12.31 -6.09
CA SER A 29 -38.21 11.93 -5.02
C SER A 29 -37.77 11.17 -3.78
N ALA A 30 -38.09 11.84 -2.67
CA ALA A 30 -38.08 11.33 -1.29
C ALA A 30 -39.10 10.20 -1.05
N GLY A 31 -38.65 9.18 -0.30
CA GLY A 31 -39.51 8.18 0.34
C GLY A 31 -39.10 8.08 1.82
N SER A 32 -39.95 8.57 2.72
CA SER A 32 -39.79 8.50 4.17
C SER A 32 -40.16 7.12 4.68
N GLY A 33 -39.21 6.40 5.25
CA GLY A 33 -39.42 5.19 6.02
C GLY A 33 -38.69 5.25 7.34
N GLY A 34 -39.40 5.55 8.44
CA GLY A 34 -38.90 5.52 9.79
C GLY A 34 -38.62 4.09 10.24
N GLY A 35 -37.37 3.79 10.55
CA GLY A 35 -36.93 2.60 11.26
C GLY A 35 -36.20 3.02 12.52
N GLY A 36 -36.71 2.59 13.70
CA GLY A 36 -36.15 2.86 15.01
C GLY A 36 -34.74 2.31 15.13
N GLY A 37 -33.75 3.20 15.19
CA GLY A 37 -32.38 2.88 15.45
C GLY A 37 -32.17 2.57 16.93
N GLY A 38 -31.88 1.31 17.25
CA GLY A 38 -31.21 0.96 18.49
C GLY A 38 -29.84 1.67 18.54
N PRO A 39 -29.27 1.88 19.75
CA PRO A 39 -27.95 2.47 19.87
C PRO A 39 -26.94 1.65 19.04
N PRO A 40 -26.01 2.33 18.33
CA PRO A 40 -25.00 1.62 17.56
C PRO A 40 -24.24 0.65 18.47
N PRO A 41 -23.93 -0.56 18.01
CA PRO A 41 -23.12 -1.49 18.78
C PRO A 41 -21.83 -0.78 19.19
N VAL A 42 -21.50 -0.83 20.47
CA VAL A 42 -20.23 -0.33 20.99
C VAL A 42 -19.14 -1.11 20.25
N ALA A 43 -18.36 -0.42 19.45
CA ALA A 43 -17.25 -1.04 18.72
C ALA A 43 -16.33 -1.72 19.74
N GLY A 44 -16.27 -3.05 19.70
CA GLY A 44 -15.32 -3.80 20.51
C GLY A 44 -13.91 -3.38 20.10
N THR A 45 -13.01 -3.23 21.07
CA THR A 45 -11.59 -3.01 20.76
C THR A 45 -10.87 -4.35 20.81
N CYS A 46 -9.96 -4.58 19.85
CA CYS A 46 -9.09 -5.75 19.85
C CYS A 46 -8.11 -5.79 21.05
N ALA A 47 -7.94 -4.69 21.77
CA ALA A 47 -6.99 -4.60 22.89
C ALA A 47 -7.24 -5.66 23.98
N SER A 48 -8.50 -6.09 24.17
CA SER A 48 -8.88 -7.15 25.11
C SER A 48 -8.97 -8.54 24.47
N GLY A 49 -8.76 -8.66 23.16
CA GLY A 49 -8.93 -9.91 22.39
C GLY A 49 -7.75 -10.87 22.44
N TYR A 50 -6.61 -10.45 22.99
CA TYR A 50 -5.42 -11.29 23.08
C TYR A 50 -5.33 -11.90 24.47
N PRO A 51 -5.42 -13.25 24.62
CA PRO A 51 -5.29 -13.91 25.91
C PRO A 51 -3.86 -13.79 26.47
N ALA A 52 -3.74 -13.86 27.77
CA ALA A 52 -2.43 -13.98 28.41
C ALA A 52 -1.69 -15.19 27.84
N GLY A 53 -0.44 -14.99 27.41
CA GLY A 53 0.35 -16.03 26.77
C GLY A 53 0.06 -16.23 25.28
N PHE A 54 -0.63 -15.29 24.61
CA PHE A 54 -0.77 -15.32 23.16
C PHE A 54 0.60 -15.40 22.48
N SER A 55 0.70 -16.25 21.49
CA SER A 55 1.86 -16.35 20.58
C SER A 55 1.38 -16.46 19.15
N PHE A 56 2.10 -15.82 18.23
CA PHE A 56 1.82 -15.95 16.81
C PHE A 56 2.09 -17.38 16.32
N VAL A 57 1.32 -17.81 15.33
CA VAL A 57 1.73 -18.89 14.44
C VAL A 57 2.91 -18.36 13.63
N THR A 58 4.03 -19.07 13.68
CA THR A 58 5.30 -18.65 13.09
C THR A 58 5.83 -19.72 12.15
N GLY A 59 6.59 -19.30 11.14
CA GLY A 59 7.34 -20.20 10.28
C GLY A 59 7.05 -20.01 8.80
N THR A 60 7.86 -20.70 8.01
CA THR A 60 7.86 -20.72 6.55
C THR A 60 7.78 -22.16 6.03
N ASP A 61 7.07 -23.02 6.73
CA ASP A 61 6.93 -24.44 6.46
C ASP A 61 5.47 -24.92 6.56
N ASN A 62 5.25 -26.19 6.29
CA ASN A 62 3.92 -26.80 6.35
C ASN A 62 3.28 -26.79 7.74
N ALA A 63 4.05 -26.70 8.82
CA ALA A 63 3.49 -26.60 10.18
C ALA A 63 2.77 -25.26 10.41
N SER A 64 3.20 -24.21 9.71
CA SER A 64 2.57 -22.88 9.73
C SER A 64 1.45 -22.71 8.69
N ASN A 65 1.26 -23.69 7.79
CA ASN A 65 0.23 -23.66 6.74
C ASN A 65 -1.14 -24.08 7.28
N LEU A 66 -1.72 -23.25 8.15
CA LEU A 66 -3.04 -23.49 8.69
C LEU A 66 -4.13 -23.22 7.64
N ALA A 67 -5.11 -24.11 7.55
CA ALA A 67 -6.21 -23.96 6.61
C ALA A 67 -7.08 -22.72 6.92
N GLN A 68 -7.52 -22.05 5.88
CA GLN A 68 -8.50 -20.98 5.99
C GLN A 68 -9.86 -21.56 6.37
N ALA A 69 -10.26 -21.40 7.63
CA ALA A 69 -11.58 -21.82 8.07
C ALA A 69 -12.69 -20.94 7.45
N ALA A 70 -13.86 -21.53 7.23
CA ALA A 70 -15.04 -20.77 6.83
C ALA A 70 -15.39 -19.72 7.90
N LEU A 71 -15.65 -18.51 7.45
CA LEU A 71 -16.08 -17.39 8.28
C LEU A 71 -16.98 -16.48 7.44
N GLY A 72 -18.20 -16.24 7.90
CA GLY A 72 -19.11 -15.28 7.24
C GLY A 72 -18.53 -13.88 7.23
N LYS A 73 -18.87 -13.07 6.22
CA LYS A 73 -18.44 -11.67 6.17
C LYS A 73 -18.93 -10.93 7.42
N PRO A 74 -18.02 -10.37 8.25
CA PRO A 74 -18.41 -9.70 9.48
C PRO A 74 -19.12 -8.38 9.19
N ASN A 75 -19.98 -7.93 10.10
CA ASN A 75 -20.53 -6.59 10.03
C ASN A 75 -19.42 -5.54 10.27
N LYS A 76 -19.59 -4.35 9.67
CA LYS A 76 -18.70 -3.22 9.93
C LYS A 76 -18.58 -2.93 11.44
N GLY A 77 -17.36 -2.71 11.90
CA GLY A 77 -17.05 -2.46 13.31
C GLY A 77 -17.12 -3.70 14.22
N SER A 78 -17.52 -4.87 13.69
CA SER A 78 -17.53 -6.10 14.47
C SER A 78 -16.14 -6.67 14.57
N VAL A 79 -15.65 -6.79 15.79
CA VAL A 79 -14.40 -7.45 16.12
C VAL A 79 -14.59 -8.97 16.01
N PHE A 80 -13.63 -9.64 15.40
CA PHE A 80 -13.60 -11.09 15.31
C PHE A 80 -12.17 -11.61 15.52
N GLN A 81 -12.06 -12.84 15.99
CA GLN A 81 -10.79 -13.54 16.06
C GLN A 81 -10.56 -14.27 14.72
N GLU A 82 -9.41 -14.06 14.09
CA GLU A 82 -9.02 -14.85 12.94
C GLU A 82 -8.95 -16.33 13.34
N PRO A 83 -9.71 -17.23 12.67
CA PRO A 83 -9.89 -18.59 13.21
C PRO A 83 -8.61 -19.43 13.29
N ALA A 84 -7.67 -19.25 12.35
CA ALA A 84 -6.42 -20.02 12.31
C ALA A 84 -5.35 -19.41 13.22
N PHE A 85 -5.11 -18.10 13.09
CA PHE A 85 -3.97 -17.43 13.73
C PHE A 85 -4.30 -16.79 15.07
N LYS A 86 -5.58 -16.74 15.44
CA LYS A 86 -6.08 -16.18 16.71
C LYS A 86 -5.75 -14.71 16.92
N THR A 87 -5.35 -14.00 15.87
CA THR A 87 -5.22 -12.55 15.88
C THR A 87 -6.60 -11.90 15.90
N CYS A 88 -6.67 -10.69 16.40
CA CYS A 88 -7.90 -9.92 16.43
C CYS A 88 -8.01 -9.03 15.21
N ALA A 89 -9.14 -9.09 14.52
CA ALA A 89 -9.41 -8.31 13.33
C ALA A 89 -10.80 -7.67 13.35
N VAL A 90 -11.00 -6.66 12.50
CA VAL A 90 -12.27 -5.94 12.37
C VAL A 90 -12.52 -5.54 10.91
N ARG A 91 -13.78 -5.51 10.47
CA ARG A 91 -14.17 -4.89 9.19
C ARG A 91 -14.30 -3.39 9.39
N VAL A 92 -13.45 -2.61 8.71
CA VAL A 92 -13.34 -1.15 8.87
C VAL A 92 -14.42 -0.42 8.08
N THR A 93 -14.68 -0.87 6.84
CA THR A 93 -15.63 -0.22 5.94
C THR A 93 -16.80 -1.13 5.59
N ASP A 94 -17.89 -0.52 5.17
CA ASP A 94 -19.00 -1.15 4.47
C ASP A 94 -19.38 -0.21 3.32
N HIS A 95 -18.79 -0.43 2.14
CA HIS A 95 -18.96 0.48 1.00
C HIS A 95 -20.42 0.80 0.72
N ALA A 96 -21.29 -0.20 0.76
CA ALA A 96 -22.71 -0.03 0.48
C ALA A 96 -23.44 0.79 1.57
N ALA A 97 -23.20 0.47 2.86
CA ALA A 97 -23.80 1.19 3.98
C ALA A 97 -23.22 2.61 4.13
N ASP A 98 -21.95 2.81 3.76
CA ASP A 98 -21.27 4.11 3.78
C ASP A 98 -21.58 4.96 2.53
N GLY A 99 -22.31 4.41 1.54
CA GLY A 99 -22.68 5.10 0.30
C GLY A 99 -21.51 5.31 -0.66
N LEU A 100 -20.55 4.39 -0.69
CA LEU A 100 -19.33 4.49 -1.48
C LEU A 100 -19.29 3.51 -2.66
N ASP A 101 -20.38 3.39 -3.39
CA ASP A 101 -20.49 2.58 -4.61
C ASP A 101 -20.03 1.12 -4.41
N THR A 102 -19.06 0.63 -5.18
CA THR A 102 -18.66 -0.78 -5.23
C THR A 102 -17.46 -1.12 -4.36
N PHE A 103 -16.72 -0.13 -3.88
CA PHE A 103 -15.66 -0.36 -2.89
C PHE A 103 -15.32 0.84 -1.99
N ALA A 104 -14.86 0.51 -0.78
CA ALA A 104 -14.24 1.42 0.18
C ALA A 104 -12.99 0.73 0.74
N ARG A 105 -11.84 0.99 0.15
CA ARG A 105 -10.60 0.24 0.36
C ARG A 105 -9.42 1.11 0.78
N GLU A 106 -8.43 0.48 1.38
CA GLU A 106 -7.08 1.03 1.46
C GLU A 106 -6.52 1.14 0.03
N ASP A 107 -5.74 2.19 -0.24
CA ASP A 107 -5.30 2.53 -1.59
C ASP A 107 -4.19 1.60 -2.09
N TYR A 108 -3.05 1.58 -1.38
CA TYR A 108 -1.89 0.82 -1.81
C TYR A 108 -0.91 0.53 -0.67
N SER A 109 -0.27 -0.63 -0.67
CA SER A 109 0.63 -1.09 0.40
C SER A 109 1.79 -0.12 0.71
N ARG A 110 2.28 0.63 -0.28
CA ARG A 110 3.36 1.62 -0.13
C ARG A 110 2.89 2.93 0.48
N ARG A 111 1.59 3.14 0.68
CA ARG A 111 1.05 4.33 1.33
C ARG A 111 0.96 4.13 2.83
N GLN A 112 1.32 5.17 3.60
CA GLN A 112 0.95 5.21 5.01
C GLN A 112 -0.54 5.54 5.11
N ALA A 113 -1.38 4.53 5.31
CA ALA A 113 -2.83 4.72 5.38
C ALA A 113 -3.26 5.49 6.64
N PHE A 114 -2.48 5.44 7.72
CA PHE A 114 -2.81 6.03 9.03
C PHE A 114 -2.15 7.39 9.23
N ASN A 115 -2.87 8.32 9.86
CA ASN A 115 -2.32 9.60 10.27
C ASN A 115 -1.25 9.45 11.38
N ALA A 116 -0.64 10.56 11.82
CA ALA A 116 0.53 10.56 12.70
C ALA A 116 0.33 9.83 14.04
N ASP A 117 -0.87 9.86 14.60
CA ASP A 117 -1.25 9.22 15.87
C ASP A 117 -2.12 7.96 15.70
N SER A 118 -2.34 7.51 14.45
CA SER A 118 -3.15 6.34 14.10
C SER A 118 -4.62 6.41 14.56
N THR A 119 -5.18 7.62 14.68
CA THR A 119 -6.59 7.86 15.00
C THR A 119 -7.49 7.92 13.77
N LEU A 120 -6.92 8.24 12.61
CA LEU A 120 -7.59 8.31 11.31
C LEU A 120 -6.93 7.37 10.31
N VAL A 121 -7.72 6.86 9.37
CA VAL A 121 -7.27 6.06 8.25
C VAL A 121 -7.85 6.58 6.94
N LEU A 122 -7.00 6.63 5.89
CA LEU A 122 -7.41 6.98 4.52
C LEU A 122 -8.08 5.79 3.85
N ILE A 123 -9.19 6.07 3.18
CA ILE A 123 -9.94 5.12 2.37
C ILE A 123 -10.19 5.73 1.00
N TYR A 124 -10.01 4.92 -0.03
CA TYR A 124 -10.22 5.27 -1.43
C TYR A 124 -11.48 4.61 -1.96
N ALA A 125 -12.27 5.35 -2.75
CA ALA A 125 -13.48 4.85 -3.39
C ALA A 125 -13.34 4.82 -4.93
N LEU A 126 -14.10 3.98 -5.61
CA LEU A 126 -13.99 3.73 -7.06
C LEU A 126 -14.15 4.98 -7.91
N ASN A 127 -14.98 5.93 -7.47
CA ASN A 127 -15.18 7.21 -8.15
C ASN A 127 -13.99 8.19 -8.03
N GLY A 128 -12.89 7.76 -7.43
CA GLY A 128 -11.69 8.57 -7.22
C GLY A 128 -11.75 9.48 -5.98
N SER A 129 -12.78 9.38 -5.14
CA SER A 129 -12.86 10.18 -3.92
C SER A 129 -12.04 9.56 -2.78
N TRP A 130 -11.50 10.45 -1.95
CA TRP A 130 -10.74 10.08 -0.76
C TRP A 130 -11.55 10.39 0.49
N HIS A 131 -11.54 9.46 1.42
CA HIS A 131 -12.31 9.51 2.66
C HIS A 131 -11.43 9.27 3.85
N VAL A 132 -11.83 9.78 5.01
CA VAL A 132 -11.24 9.42 6.30
C VAL A 132 -12.25 8.71 7.17
N TYR A 133 -11.74 7.68 7.84
CA TYR A 133 -12.46 6.92 8.86
C TYR A 133 -11.73 7.04 10.19
N ASN A 134 -12.48 6.98 11.27
CA ASN A 134 -11.90 6.84 12.59
C ASN A 134 -11.31 5.44 12.74
N ALA A 135 -10.03 5.33 13.07
CA ALA A 135 -9.30 4.06 13.12
C ALA A 135 -9.56 3.24 14.41
N THR A 136 -10.52 3.67 15.25
CA THR A 136 -10.93 2.97 16.48
C THR A 136 -12.42 2.65 16.46
N THR A 137 -13.26 3.62 16.08
CA THR A 137 -14.72 3.43 16.02
C THR A 137 -15.21 2.96 14.66
N PHE A 138 -14.34 3.04 13.62
CA PHE A 138 -14.63 2.72 12.23
C PHE A 138 -15.76 3.55 11.60
N ALA A 139 -16.12 4.64 12.27
CA ALA A 139 -17.07 5.59 11.73
C ALA A 139 -16.48 6.30 10.50
N HIS A 140 -17.26 6.42 9.42
CA HIS A 140 -16.96 7.30 8.31
C HIS A 140 -16.98 8.74 8.83
N VAL A 141 -15.86 9.45 8.77
CA VAL A 141 -15.76 10.83 9.29
C VAL A 141 -16.21 11.81 8.23
N LYS A 142 -15.61 11.73 7.03
CA LYS A 142 -15.97 12.58 5.87
C LYS A 142 -15.24 12.18 4.61
N GLN A 143 -15.72 12.70 3.49
CA GLN A 143 -14.95 12.83 2.26
C GLN A 143 -14.00 14.02 2.37
N LEU A 144 -12.77 13.87 1.89
CA LEU A 144 -11.78 14.94 1.81
C LEU A 144 -12.08 15.88 0.64
N ALA A 145 -11.96 17.18 0.88
CA ALA A 145 -11.99 18.16 -0.18
C ALA A 145 -10.58 18.43 -0.70
N GLY A 146 -10.37 18.20 -1.99
CA GLY A 146 -9.09 18.49 -2.65
C GLY A 146 -8.44 17.28 -3.31
N PRO A 147 -7.99 16.26 -2.60
CA PRO A 147 -7.44 15.08 -3.26
C PRO A 147 -8.51 14.31 -4.02
N ALA A 148 -8.20 13.92 -5.26
CA ALA A 148 -9.07 13.13 -6.13
C ALA A 148 -8.24 12.24 -7.05
N GLY A 149 -8.73 11.04 -7.35
CA GLY A 149 -8.00 10.07 -8.16
C GLY A 149 -6.61 9.81 -7.58
N ASP A 150 -5.61 9.83 -8.45
CA ASP A 150 -4.19 9.60 -8.12
C ASP A 150 -3.48 10.87 -7.57
N ALA A 151 -4.14 11.62 -6.70
CA ALA A 151 -3.59 12.81 -6.05
C ALA A 151 -2.48 12.54 -5.02
N GLU A 152 -2.14 11.28 -4.79
CA GLU A 152 -1.05 10.84 -3.90
C GLU A 152 -1.13 11.41 -2.47
N PRO A 153 -2.26 11.30 -1.76
CA PRO A 153 -2.38 11.87 -0.42
C PRO A 153 -1.42 11.20 0.55
N GLN A 154 -0.68 12.01 1.32
CA GLN A 154 0.30 11.54 2.29
C GLN A 154 0.16 12.29 3.61
N TRP A 155 0.02 11.55 4.71
CA TRP A 155 -0.05 12.12 6.04
C TRP A 155 1.27 12.78 6.45
N ASP A 156 1.16 13.91 7.17
CA ASP A 156 2.31 14.46 7.88
C ASP A 156 2.83 13.46 8.93
N ALA A 157 4.13 13.51 9.21
CA ALA A 157 4.78 12.59 10.13
C ALA A 157 4.40 12.81 11.60
N THR A 158 3.99 14.03 11.97
CA THR A 158 3.82 14.48 13.35
C THR A 158 2.49 15.16 13.62
N ASP A 159 1.94 15.89 12.67
CA ASP A 159 0.63 16.55 12.79
C ASP A 159 -0.49 15.62 12.30
N PRO A 160 -1.32 15.06 13.18
CA PRO A 160 -2.34 14.09 12.80
C PRO A 160 -3.49 14.68 11.96
N ASP A 161 -3.60 16.00 11.89
CA ASP A 161 -4.65 16.70 11.13
C ASP A 161 -4.18 17.22 9.77
N VAL A 162 -2.92 16.92 9.39
CA VAL A 162 -2.32 17.41 8.15
C VAL A 162 -2.06 16.29 7.16
N LEU A 163 -2.48 16.56 5.92
CA LEU A 163 -2.25 15.71 4.77
C LEU A 163 -1.71 16.53 3.60
N TYR A 164 -0.75 15.98 2.87
CA TYR A 164 -0.19 16.57 1.65
C TYR A 164 -0.72 15.83 0.43
N TYR A 165 -0.95 16.55 -0.68
CA TYR A 165 -1.40 15.91 -1.91
C TYR A 165 -0.99 16.72 -3.15
N LEU A 166 -0.96 16.05 -4.28
CA LEU A 166 -0.73 16.62 -5.61
C LEU A 166 -2.06 16.78 -6.34
N PRO A 167 -2.12 17.64 -7.38
CA PRO A 167 -3.22 17.54 -8.34
C PRO A 167 -3.28 16.14 -8.97
N THR A 168 -4.47 15.68 -9.32
CA THR A 168 -4.67 14.40 -10.04
C THR A 168 -3.77 14.32 -11.27
N ASN A 169 -3.10 13.18 -11.45
CA ASN A 169 -2.08 12.96 -12.49
C ASN A 169 -0.87 13.91 -12.38
N GLY A 170 -0.57 14.39 -11.18
CA GLY A 170 0.52 15.32 -10.95
C GLY A 170 0.20 16.76 -11.36
N GLY A 171 1.05 17.70 -10.95
CA GLY A 171 0.94 19.11 -11.24
C GLY A 171 2.17 19.87 -10.75
N MET A 172 2.15 21.20 -10.83
CA MET A 172 3.29 22.03 -10.44
C MET A 172 3.21 22.54 -9.00
N VAL A 173 2.28 22.00 -8.20
CA VAL A 173 2.11 22.40 -6.80
C VAL A 173 1.98 21.18 -5.89
N VAL A 174 2.45 21.31 -4.66
CA VAL A 174 2.11 20.43 -3.54
C VAL A 174 1.17 21.18 -2.62
N ASN A 175 0.04 20.58 -2.33
CA ASN A 175 -0.98 21.12 -1.45
C ASN A 175 -0.88 20.52 -0.05
N LYS A 176 -1.22 21.32 0.95
CA LYS A 176 -1.50 20.93 2.32
C LYS A 176 -2.99 21.01 2.56
N LEU A 177 -3.56 19.96 3.13
CA LEU A 177 -4.95 19.90 3.60
C LEU A 177 -4.96 19.82 5.12
N GLN A 178 -5.71 20.70 5.77
CA GLN A 178 -6.12 20.57 7.16
C GLN A 178 -7.38 19.70 7.19
N VAL A 179 -7.26 18.46 7.64
CA VAL A 179 -8.33 17.46 7.51
C VAL A 179 -9.59 17.85 8.30
N SER A 180 -9.43 18.38 9.52
CA SER A 180 -10.57 18.77 10.36
C SER A 180 -11.47 19.84 9.70
N THR A 181 -10.88 20.80 9.02
CA THR A 181 -11.57 21.97 8.41
C THR A 181 -11.78 21.87 6.91
N ASN A 182 -11.09 20.94 6.20
CA ASN A 182 -10.95 20.91 4.75
C ASN A 182 -10.27 22.18 4.15
N ALA A 183 -9.57 22.96 4.96
CA ALA A 183 -8.81 24.10 4.46
C ALA A 183 -7.56 23.63 3.71
N THR A 184 -7.35 24.20 2.52
CA THR A 184 -6.20 23.87 1.66
C THR A 184 -5.28 25.06 1.48
N SER A 185 -4.00 24.80 1.32
CA SER A 185 -2.98 25.80 0.97
C SER A 185 -1.87 25.17 0.14
N VAL A 186 -1.27 25.95 -0.76
CA VAL A 186 -0.08 25.54 -1.51
C VAL A 186 1.14 25.67 -0.59
N ILE A 187 1.93 24.62 -0.46
CA ILE A 187 3.18 24.60 0.32
C ILE A 187 4.44 24.47 -0.53
N GLY A 188 4.29 24.10 -1.79
CA GLY A 188 5.37 24.07 -2.78
C GLY A 188 4.81 24.47 -4.15
N ASN A 189 5.47 25.41 -4.83
CA ASN A 189 5.15 25.77 -6.21
C ASN A 189 6.43 25.69 -7.04
N PHE A 190 6.42 24.83 -8.04
CA PHE A 190 7.60 24.51 -8.86
C PHE A 190 7.60 25.22 -10.21
N THR A 191 6.57 26.02 -10.52
CA THR A 191 6.47 26.80 -11.77
C THR A 191 7.68 27.71 -11.91
N GLY A 192 8.41 27.55 -13.03
CA GLY A 192 9.61 28.34 -13.31
C GLY A 192 10.86 27.97 -12.48
N ARG A 193 10.79 26.96 -11.61
CA ARG A 193 11.92 26.54 -10.75
C ARG A 193 12.69 25.34 -11.29
N LEU A 194 12.15 24.63 -12.28
CA LEU A 194 12.73 23.41 -12.81
C LEU A 194 13.67 23.72 -14.01
N PRO A 195 14.77 23.00 -14.16
CA PRO A 195 15.76 23.30 -15.19
C PRO A 195 15.33 22.86 -16.61
N TRP A 196 14.21 22.19 -16.75
CA TRP A 196 13.74 21.65 -18.03
C TRP A 196 12.63 22.51 -18.63
N ALA A 197 12.84 22.97 -19.85
CA ALA A 197 11.79 23.62 -20.62
C ALA A 197 10.62 22.65 -20.87
N GLY A 198 9.39 23.16 -20.74
CA GLY A 198 8.19 22.35 -20.93
C GLY A 198 7.80 21.48 -19.72
N ALA A 199 8.48 21.60 -18.57
CA ALA A 199 8.06 20.97 -17.33
C ALA A 199 6.66 21.46 -16.94
N ALA A 200 5.71 20.54 -16.78
CA ALA A 200 4.30 20.85 -16.56
C ALA A 200 3.69 20.08 -15.40
N ARG A 201 4.35 19.02 -14.93
CA ARG A 201 3.91 18.22 -13.77
C ARG A 201 5.07 17.56 -13.04
N LEU A 202 4.84 17.30 -11.79
CA LEU A 202 5.66 16.45 -10.94
C LEU A 202 4.76 15.57 -10.09
N TRP A 203 5.19 14.33 -9.83
CA TRP A 203 4.50 13.34 -9.01
C TRP A 203 5.41 12.13 -8.75
N THR A 204 4.92 11.16 -7.97
CA THR A 204 5.59 9.86 -7.78
C THR A 204 4.99 8.77 -8.66
N LYS A 205 3.96 9.08 -9.43
CA LYS A 205 3.08 8.19 -10.19
C LYS A 205 2.31 7.25 -9.25
N SER A 206 1.67 7.87 -8.27
CA SER A 206 0.73 7.31 -7.29
C SER A 206 1.29 6.40 -6.21
N GLU A 207 2.51 5.88 -6.31
CA GLU A 207 2.98 4.81 -5.44
C GLU A 207 4.13 5.20 -4.50
N GLY A 208 4.70 6.39 -4.64
CA GLY A 208 5.84 6.81 -3.83
C GLY A 208 5.48 7.45 -2.50
N SER A 209 6.46 7.58 -1.64
CA SER A 209 6.36 8.21 -0.32
C SER A 209 7.44 9.26 -0.12
N ALA A 210 7.16 10.23 0.77
CA ALA A 210 8.16 11.10 1.35
C ALA A 210 9.04 10.35 2.36
N SER A 211 10.11 11.02 2.85
CA SER A 211 10.88 10.52 4.01
C SER A 211 9.98 10.39 5.25
N ALA A 212 10.40 9.55 6.21
CA ALA A 212 9.62 9.21 7.40
C ALA A 212 9.22 10.44 8.25
N ASP A 213 10.00 11.52 8.16
CA ASP A 213 9.74 12.82 8.80
C ASP A 213 8.95 13.80 7.90
N SER A 214 8.49 13.36 6.74
CA SER A 214 7.78 14.15 5.72
C SER A 214 8.60 15.34 5.18
N ARG A 215 9.91 15.37 5.37
CA ARG A 215 10.76 16.49 4.98
C ARG A 215 11.19 16.42 3.53
N TYR A 216 11.78 15.28 3.12
CA TYR A 216 12.31 15.12 1.77
C TYR A 216 11.30 14.39 0.88
N TRP A 217 11.11 14.94 -0.31
CA TRP A 217 10.23 14.41 -1.34
C TRP A 217 11.00 14.24 -2.64
N ALA A 218 10.81 13.13 -3.30
CA ALA A 218 11.33 12.92 -4.64
C ALA A 218 10.17 12.88 -5.63
N PHE A 219 10.34 13.51 -6.80
CA PHE A 219 9.34 13.53 -7.84
C PHE A 219 9.98 13.29 -9.21
N MET A 220 9.30 12.53 -10.06
CA MET A 220 9.55 12.63 -11.49
C MET A 220 8.95 13.91 -12.04
N VAL A 221 9.59 14.48 -13.05
CA VAL A 221 9.14 15.68 -13.74
C VAL A 221 8.84 15.33 -15.18
N GLU A 222 7.68 15.74 -15.67
CA GLU A 222 7.20 15.43 -17.01
C GLU A 222 6.62 16.68 -17.71
N THR A 223 6.54 16.58 -19.03
CA THR A 223 5.78 17.53 -19.83
C THR A 223 4.28 17.35 -19.64
N ASN A 224 3.45 18.23 -20.18
CA ASN A 224 2.00 18.07 -20.19
C ASN A 224 1.53 16.77 -20.88
N GLY A 225 2.29 16.26 -21.83
CA GLY A 225 2.04 14.99 -22.53
C GLY A 225 2.69 13.77 -21.87
N PHE A 226 3.09 13.85 -20.60
CA PHE A 226 3.74 12.76 -19.84
C PHE A 226 5.11 12.30 -20.37
N ALA A 227 5.78 13.10 -21.20
CA ALA A 227 7.15 12.80 -21.57
C ALA A 227 8.10 13.09 -20.40
N PRO A 228 8.95 12.14 -20.00
CA PRO A 228 9.85 12.30 -18.86
C PRO A 228 10.95 13.33 -19.14
N LEU A 229 11.25 14.17 -18.18
CA LEU A 229 12.28 15.21 -18.26
C LEU A 229 13.37 15.00 -17.21
N GLY A 230 13.01 14.57 -16.00
CA GLY A 230 13.97 14.43 -14.94
C GLY A 230 13.36 13.95 -13.62
N ILE A 231 14.23 13.93 -12.61
CA ILE A 231 13.92 13.62 -11.23
C ILE A 231 14.44 14.78 -10.37
N ILE A 232 13.66 15.18 -9.36
CA ILE A 232 14.07 16.17 -8.37
C ILE A 232 13.94 15.62 -6.97
N VAL A 233 14.73 16.18 -6.04
CA VAL A 233 14.48 16.07 -4.60
C VAL A 233 14.18 17.44 -4.04
N TRP A 234 13.13 17.52 -3.25
CA TRP A 234 12.66 18.74 -2.61
C TRP A 234 12.73 18.62 -1.08
N ASP A 235 13.36 19.59 -0.43
CA ASP A 235 13.29 19.81 1.02
C ASP A 235 12.06 20.68 1.32
N ARG A 236 10.96 20.05 1.76
CA ARG A 236 9.70 20.72 2.07
C ARG A 236 9.86 21.79 3.15
N THR A 237 10.68 21.54 4.17
CA THR A 237 10.81 22.43 5.31
C THR A 237 11.52 23.75 4.96
N ARG A 238 12.34 23.74 3.91
CA ARG A 238 13.07 24.90 3.40
C ARG A 238 12.50 25.44 2.10
N ASP A 239 11.50 24.76 1.53
CA ASP A 239 11.00 24.93 0.17
C ASP A 239 12.14 25.05 -0.87
N GLN A 240 13.07 24.11 -0.82
CA GLN A 240 14.26 24.11 -1.68
C GLN A 240 14.35 22.84 -2.51
N ILE A 241 14.54 22.96 -3.82
CA ILE A 241 14.98 21.85 -4.67
C ILE A 241 16.46 21.62 -4.36
N VAL A 242 16.76 20.48 -3.72
CA VAL A 242 18.14 20.17 -3.25
C VAL A 242 18.95 19.45 -4.30
N SER A 243 18.32 18.76 -5.22
CA SER A 243 18.99 18.09 -6.34
C SER A 243 18.07 17.88 -7.51
N THR A 244 18.68 17.79 -8.70
CA THR A 244 17.99 17.50 -9.98
C THR A 244 18.83 16.56 -10.82
N ARG A 245 18.18 15.69 -11.57
CA ARG A 245 18.83 14.78 -12.51
C ARG A 245 17.98 14.62 -13.76
N ALA A 246 18.53 14.87 -14.93
CA ALA A 246 17.85 14.60 -16.19
C ALA A 246 17.54 13.10 -16.32
N ASN A 247 16.34 12.77 -16.77
CA ASN A 247 15.90 11.40 -16.97
C ASN A 247 14.91 11.35 -18.13
N ASN A 248 15.21 10.56 -19.15
CA ASN A 248 14.43 10.43 -20.37
C ASN A 248 13.65 9.10 -20.47
N ILE A 249 13.70 8.28 -19.42
CA ILE A 249 12.93 7.04 -19.29
C ILE A 249 11.89 7.26 -18.22
N ARG A 250 10.61 7.09 -18.54
CA ARG A 250 9.53 7.27 -17.57
C ARG A 250 9.63 6.21 -16.50
N PRO A 251 9.80 6.57 -15.21
CA PRO A 251 9.70 5.62 -14.13
C PRO A 251 8.30 5.01 -14.05
N ASP A 252 8.22 3.79 -13.57
CA ASP A 252 6.97 3.24 -13.10
C ASP A 252 6.51 3.95 -11.83
N HIS A 253 7.39 4.08 -10.86
CA HIS A 253 7.22 4.96 -9.70
C HIS A 253 8.58 5.36 -9.12
N LEU A 254 8.56 6.29 -8.16
CA LEU A 254 9.73 6.59 -7.35
C LEU A 254 9.35 7.00 -5.93
N SER A 255 10.26 6.78 -4.98
CA SER A 255 10.02 7.03 -3.55
C SER A 255 11.29 7.54 -2.87
N MET A 256 11.14 8.39 -1.85
CA MET A 256 12.21 8.66 -0.89
C MET A 256 12.37 7.47 0.06
N SER A 257 13.60 7.21 0.50
CA SER A 257 13.85 6.33 1.64
C SER A 257 13.38 6.96 2.95
N ALA A 258 13.21 6.13 3.98
CA ALA A 258 12.72 6.58 5.29
C ALA A 258 13.59 7.68 5.90
N SER A 259 14.93 7.57 5.82
CA SER A 259 15.87 8.60 6.31
C SER A 259 15.89 9.85 5.43
N GLY A 260 15.38 9.79 4.21
CA GLY A 260 15.50 10.84 3.21
C GLY A 260 16.89 10.92 2.56
N ASN A 261 17.74 9.92 2.71
CA ASN A 261 19.09 9.91 2.13
C ASN A 261 19.15 9.31 0.74
N TYR A 262 18.12 8.54 0.32
CA TYR A 262 18.09 7.87 -0.96
C TYR A 262 16.77 8.11 -1.68
N VAL A 263 16.83 8.10 -3.02
CA VAL A 263 15.68 8.07 -3.92
C VAL A 263 15.68 6.72 -4.63
N VAL A 264 14.67 5.91 -4.42
CA VAL A 264 14.47 4.68 -5.17
C VAL A 264 13.62 4.97 -6.39
N VAL A 265 14.08 4.55 -7.54
CA VAL A 265 13.41 4.75 -8.83
C VAL A 265 13.21 3.39 -9.47
N SER A 266 11.96 3.06 -9.75
CA SER A 266 11.56 1.83 -10.44
C SER A 266 11.28 2.11 -11.90
N TRP A 267 11.93 1.38 -12.80
CA TRP A 267 11.59 1.25 -14.20
C TRP A 267 11.22 -0.20 -14.50
N ASN A 268 10.50 -0.45 -15.57
CA ASN A 268 10.13 -1.82 -15.97
C ASN A 268 11.35 -2.73 -16.21
N ASP A 269 12.49 -2.15 -16.58
CA ASP A 269 13.74 -2.82 -16.91
C ASP A 269 14.83 -2.62 -15.82
N GLY A 270 14.44 -2.31 -14.61
CA GLY A 270 15.34 -2.25 -13.48
C GLY A 270 14.95 -1.25 -12.40
N VAL A 271 15.46 -1.48 -11.20
CA VAL A 271 15.27 -0.62 -10.03
C VAL A 271 16.62 -0.16 -9.51
N VAL A 272 16.73 1.12 -9.19
CA VAL A 272 17.95 1.70 -8.61
C VAL A 272 17.63 2.63 -7.45
N ALA A 273 18.55 2.74 -6.50
CA ALA A 273 18.57 3.86 -5.59
C ALA A 273 19.61 4.89 -6.06
N PHE A 274 19.31 6.16 -5.86
CA PHE A 274 20.28 7.25 -5.92
C PHE A 274 20.46 7.84 -4.52
N THR A 275 21.66 8.32 -4.21
CA THR A 275 21.83 9.22 -3.07
C THR A 275 20.95 10.48 -3.23
N ARG A 276 20.58 11.14 -2.13
CA ARG A 276 19.71 12.32 -2.16
C ARG A 276 20.19 13.44 -3.10
N ASP A 277 21.49 13.54 -3.33
CA ASP A 277 22.08 14.46 -4.31
C ASP A 277 21.96 13.98 -5.76
N LEU A 278 21.39 12.78 -5.99
CA LEU A 278 21.17 12.12 -7.27
C LEU A 278 22.47 11.80 -8.03
N LEU A 279 23.62 11.76 -7.37
CA LEU A 279 24.92 11.53 -8.00
C LEU A 279 25.33 10.06 -8.01
N THR A 280 25.22 9.38 -6.86
CA THR A 280 25.62 7.97 -6.75
C THR A 280 24.45 7.04 -7.05
N ARG A 281 24.67 6.06 -7.92
CA ARG A 281 23.69 5.06 -8.33
C ARG A 281 23.99 3.70 -7.69
N ILE A 282 22.98 3.09 -7.09
CA ILE A 282 23.04 1.77 -6.45
C ILE A 282 22.02 0.87 -7.17
N PRO A 283 22.44 -0.18 -7.91
CA PRO A 283 21.50 -1.11 -8.53
C PRO A 283 20.81 -1.96 -7.46
N LEU A 284 19.50 -2.18 -7.61
CA LEU A 284 18.68 -2.90 -6.64
C LEU A 284 18.02 -4.15 -7.23
N ASN A 285 17.45 -4.06 -8.42
CA ASN A 285 16.83 -5.19 -9.11
C ASN A 285 16.96 -5.04 -10.62
N VAL A 286 16.87 -6.15 -11.33
CA VAL A 286 16.94 -6.19 -12.81
C VAL A 286 15.61 -5.91 -13.48
N LEU A 287 14.50 -6.05 -12.77
CA LEU A 287 13.15 -5.71 -13.21
C LEU A 287 12.42 -4.89 -12.15
N GLY A 288 11.42 -4.10 -12.57
CA GLY A 288 10.48 -3.45 -11.68
C GLY A 288 9.51 -4.48 -11.11
N GLU A 289 9.56 -4.71 -9.79
CA GLU A 289 8.70 -5.62 -9.07
C GLU A 289 8.09 -4.91 -7.85
N HIS A 290 7.09 -5.52 -7.23
CA HIS A 290 6.52 -4.99 -6.01
C HIS A 290 7.60 -4.86 -4.92
N SER A 291 7.65 -3.68 -4.31
CA SER A 291 8.69 -3.34 -3.34
C SER A 291 8.21 -2.24 -2.40
N ASP A 292 8.88 -2.07 -1.28
CA ASP A 292 8.76 -0.87 -0.46
C ASP A 292 10.08 -0.54 0.24
N ILE A 293 10.13 0.65 0.84
CA ILE A 293 11.25 1.14 1.62
C ILE A 293 10.94 0.92 3.10
N ALA A 294 11.89 0.33 3.81
CA ALA A 294 11.79 0.05 5.23
C ALA A 294 13.04 0.53 5.98
N LEU A 295 13.05 0.31 7.29
CA LEU A 295 14.24 0.46 8.13
C LEU A 295 14.63 -0.91 8.73
N ASP A 296 15.94 -1.20 8.78
CA ASP A 296 16.41 -2.33 9.58
C ASP A 296 16.38 -2.00 11.09
N ALA A 297 16.68 -2.98 11.93
CA ALA A 297 16.68 -2.82 13.38
C ALA A 297 17.69 -1.76 13.90
N ASN A 298 18.67 -1.36 13.07
CA ASN A 298 19.66 -0.33 13.40
C ASN A 298 19.23 1.06 12.86
N GLY A 299 18.14 1.14 12.08
CA GLY A 299 17.67 2.36 11.46
C GLY A 299 18.29 2.65 10.08
N ASP A 300 19.00 1.70 9.47
CA ASP A 300 19.47 1.83 8.09
C ASP A 300 18.31 1.66 7.11
N ASP A 301 18.33 2.44 6.03
CA ASP A 301 17.34 2.30 4.94
C ASP A 301 17.50 0.98 4.21
N LEU A 302 16.39 0.28 4.04
CA LEU A 302 16.29 -0.93 3.27
C LEU A 302 15.37 -0.75 2.06
N TYR A 303 15.74 -1.34 0.94
CA TYR A 303 14.84 -1.69 -0.14
C TYR A 303 14.41 -3.14 0.05
N VAL A 304 13.11 -3.41 0.13
CA VAL A 304 12.54 -4.75 0.28
C VAL A 304 11.70 -5.06 -0.95
N SER A 305 11.96 -6.20 -1.60
CA SER A 305 11.32 -6.57 -2.86
C SER A 305 11.29 -8.09 -3.06
N VAL A 306 10.79 -8.50 -4.20
CA VAL A 306 10.83 -9.88 -4.69
C VAL A 306 11.63 -9.95 -5.99
N ASP A 307 12.38 -11.00 -6.16
CA ASP A 307 13.15 -11.32 -7.38
C ASP A 307 12.55 -12.57 -8.02
N TYR A 308 11.55 -12.38 -8.89
CA TYR A 308 10.94 -13.48 -9.63
C TYR A 308 11.85 -14.05 -10.74
N GLN A 309 13.02 -13.47 -10.96
CA GLN A 309 14.03 -14.01 -11.89
C GLN A 309 14.97 -14.99 -11.18
N ALA A 310 15.02 -14.99 -9.84
CA ALA A 310 15.70 -16.02 -9.09
C ALA A 310 15.03 -17.38 -9.26
N THR A 311 15.77 -18.47 -9.10
CA THR A 311 15.29 -19.83 -9.32
C THR A 311 14.07 -20.18 -8.46
N ASP A 312 13.98 -19.61 -7.25
CA ASP A 312 12.93 -19.86 -6.29
C ASP A 312 12.02 -18.65 -6.02
N GLY A 313 12.17 -17.57 -6.81
CA GLY A 313 11.36 -16.36 -6.65
C GLY A 313 11.55 -15.70 -5.30
N THR A 314 12.75 -15.33 -4.95
CA THR A 314 13.16 -14.93 -3.60
C THR A 314 12.64 -13.55 -3.19
N VAL A 315 11.99 -13.43 -2.03
CA VAL A 315 11.82 -12.17 -1.32
C VAL A 315 13.15 -11.81 -0.66
N TYR A 316 13.59 -10.56 -0.83
CA TYR A 316 14.90 -10.10 -0.37
C TYR A 316 14.87 -8.66 0.12
N MET A 317 15.93 -8.27 0.82
CA MET A 317 16.20 -6.88 1.17
C MET A 317 17.61 -6.47 0.75
N ILE A 318 17.79 -5.16 0.48
CA ILE A 318 19.12 -4.56 0.25
C ILE A 318 19.27 -3.37 1.21
N ASN A 319 20.34 -3.38 1.99
CA ASN A 319 20.73 -2.22 2.78
C ASN A 319 21.29 -1.14 1.85
N LEU A 320 20.64 0.02 1.77
CA LEU A 320 20.99 1.07 0.80
C LEU A 320 22.34 1.74 1.09
N ARG A 321 22.81 1.67 2.35
CA ARG A 321 24.12 2.23 2.73
C ARG A 321 25.27 1.30 2.32
N THR A 322 25.09 0.00 2.46
CA THR A 322 26.18 -0.98 2.22
C THR A 322 26.07 -1.69 0.88
N GLY A 323 24.90 -1.68 0.24
CA GLY A 323 24.61 -2.46 -0.98
C GLY A 323 24.46 -3.97 -0.72
N VAL A 324 24.47 -4.41 0.54
CA VAL A 324 24.38 -5.84 0.88
C VAL A 324 22.93 -6.32 0.70
N ARG A 325 22.77 -7.35 -0.15
CA ARG A 325 21.52 -8.11 -0.31
C ARG A 325 21.45 -9.23 0.74
N THR A 326 20.27 -9.42 1.30
CA THR A 326 19.93 -10.55 2.17
C THR A 326 18.64 -11.17 1.67
N ASP A 327 18.67 -12.45 1.35
CA ASP A 327 17.49 -13.21 0.96
C ASP A 327 16.69 -13.61 2.21
N LEU A 328 15.36 -13.52 2.12
CA LEU A 328 14.44 -13.77 3.23
C LEU A 328 13.77 -15.12 3.09
N PHE A 329 13.01 -15.36 2.04
CA PHE A 329 12.32 -16.62 1.77
C PHE A 329 11.90 -16.75 0.30
N PRO A 330 11.71 -17.98 -0.22
CA PRO A 330 11.25 -18.23 -1.57
C PRO A 330 9.76 -17.97 -1.72
N THR A 331 9.31 -17.64 -2.96
CA THR A 331 7.90 -17.50 -3.33
C THR A 331 7.41 -18.61 -4.26
N TYR A 332 8.32 -19.36 -4.89
CA TYR A 332 7.96 -20.49 -5.72
C TYR A 332 7.91 -21.75 -4.85
N LEU A 333 6.69 -22.18 -4.51
CA LEU A 333 6.42 -23.31 -3.64
C LEU A 333 5.63 -24.36 -4.41
N ASN A 334 6.14 -25.60 -4.46
CA ASN A 334 5.49 -26.74 -5.13
C ASN A 334 4.96 -26.42 -6.53
N ASP A 335 5.84 -25.87 -7.38
CA ASP A 335 5.56 -25.45 -8.76
C ASP A 335 4.52 -24.30 -8.88
N GLY A 336 4.11 -23.72 -7.75
CA GLY A 336 3.24 -22.53 -7.70
C GLY A 336 4.05 -21.27 -7.44
N ALA A 337 3.67 -20.18 -8.10
CA ALA A 337 4.17 -18.83 -7.81
C ALA A 337 3.09 -18.02 -7.12
N THR A 338 3.47 -17.14 -6.20
CA THR A 338 2.56 -16.15 -5.62
C THR A 338 3.07 -14.74 -5.90
N ALA A 339 2.16 -13.82 -6.17
CA ALA A 339 2.45 -12.40 -6.16
C ALA A 339 2.27 -11.84 -4.75
N LEU A 340 2.86 -10.68 -4.47
CA LEU A 340 2.81 -10.09 -3.14
C LEU A 340 2.95 -8.57 -3.17
N HIS A 341 2.39 -7.94 -2.14
CA HIS A 341 2.65 -6.55 -1.80
C HIS A 341 3.42 -6.45 -0.49
N ILE A 342 4.20 -5.39 -0.36
CA ILE A 342 5.05 -5.12 0.80
C ILE A 342 4.70 -3.74 1.36
N SER A 343 4.62 -3.61 2.68
CA SER A 343 4.51 -2.34 3.39
C SER A 343 5.61 -2.20 4.45
N GLY A 344 6.53 -1.28 4.22
CA GLY A 344 7.64 -0.95 5.13
C GLY A 344 7.39 0.31 5.99
N LYS A 345 6.13 0.73 6.17
CA LYS A 345 5.77 2.03 6.76
C LYS A 345 5.84 2.08 8.29
N ALA A 346 6.26 1.00 8.95
CA ALA A 346 6.37 0.93 10.41
C ALA A 346 7.66 1.62 10.93
N PHE A 347 7.84 2.88 10.62
CA PHE A 347 9.09 3.61 10.92
C PHE A 347 9.39 3.80 12.41
N ARG A 348 8.41 3.61 13.31
CA ARG A 348 8.61 3.58 14.76
C ARG A 348 8.82 2.18 15.33
N LYS A 349 8.69 1.15 14.47
CA LYS A 349 9.02 -0.24 14.75
C LYS A 349 9.94 -0.79 13.64
N PRO A 350 11.19 -0.30 13.54
CA PRO A 350 12.13 -0.73 12.52
C PRO A 350 12.44 -2.24 12.63
N GLY A 351 12.91 -2.84 11.54
CA GLY A 351 13.24 -4.25 11.47
C GLY A 351 12.08 -5.16 11.07
N TRP A 352 10.93 -4.62 10.67
CA TRP A 352 9.75 -5.38 10.27
C TRP A 352 9.03 -4.76 9.08
N VAL A 353 8.42 -5.62 8.25
CA VAL A 353 7.49 -5.23 7.17
C VAL A 353 6.22 -6.06 7.24
N VAL A 354 5.15 -5.58 6.61
CA VAL A 354 3.99 -6.41 6.28
C VAL A 354 4.12 -6.91 4.85
N VAL A 355 3.83 -8.18 4.65
CA VAL A 355 3.71 -8.82 3.33
C VAL A 355 2.29 -9.37 3.20
N SER A 356 1.62 -9.07 2.09
CA SER A 356 0.34 -9.66 1.73
C SER A 356 0.44 -10.31 0.37
N THR A 357 -0.01 -11.57 0.26
CA THR A 357 0.15 -12.41 -0.93
C THR A 357 -1.17 -12.56 -1.67
N TYR A 358 -1.12 -12.76 -2.99
CA TYR A 358 -2.28 -12.89 -3.86
C TYR A 358 -1.95 -13.69 -5.13
N ALA A 359 -2.90 -13.81 -6.06
CA ALA A 359 -2.80 -14.44 -7.38
C ALA A 359 -2.90 -15.98 -7.42
N GLU A 360 -2.66 -16.67 -6.30
CA GLU A 360 -2.79 -18.15 -6.23
C GLU A 360 -4.16 -18.60 -5.75
N TYR A 361 -5.04 -17.69 -5.37
CA TYR A 361 -6.24 -18.05 -4.61
C TYR A 361 -7.43 -18.47 -5.45
N ASN A 362 -7.42 -18.36 -6.77
CA ASN A 362 -8.65 -18.68 -7.46
C ASN A 362 -8.56 -19.44 -8.75
N ASN A 363 -7.67 -19.08 -9.62
CA ASN A 363 -7.81 -19.51 -11.00
C ASN A 363 -6.52 -20.06 -11.58
N ASN A 364 -5.52 -20.37 -10.73
CA ASN A 364 -4.38 -21.12 -11.20
C ASN A 364 -4.66 -22.62 -11.01
N PRO A 365 -5.07 -23.36 -12.06
CA PRO A 365 -5.34 -24.79 -11.96
C PRO A 365 -4.09 -25.61 -11.62
N ALA A 366 -2.91 -25.01 -11.66
CA ALA A 366 -1.66 -25.66 -11.24
C ALA A 366 -1.45 -25.62 -9.73
N VAL A 367 -2.13 -24.73 -8.98
CA VAL A 367 -2.04 -24.69 -7.52
C VAL A 367 -3.08 -25.62 -6.93
N THR A 368 -2.75 -26.91 -6.84
CA THR A 368 -3.62 -27.95 -6.28
C THR A 368 -3.69 -27.95 -4.77
N ALA A 369 -2.71 -27.32 -4.09
CA ALA A 369 -2.65 -27.18 -2.64
C ALA A 369 -2.08 -25.81 -2.27
N ARG A 370 -2.66 -25.19 -1.23
CA ARG A 370 -2.13 -23.93 -0.68
C ARG A 370 -0.94 -24.21 0.22
N GLU A 371 0.08 -23.41 0.05
CA GLU A 371 1.27 -23.40 0.89
C GLU A 371 1.17 -22.35 2.00
N TRP A 372 2.14 -22.35 2.91
CA TRP A 372 2.19 -21.44 4.05
C TRP A 372 2.10 -19.94 3.64
N LEU A 373 2.63 -19.61 2.47
CA LEU A 373 2.71 -18.25 1.93
C LEU A 373 1.37 -17.77 1.33
N HIS A 374 0.49 -18.68 0.89
CA HIS A 374 -0.65 -18.36 0.05
C HIS A 374 -1.82 -17.70 0.81
N ALA A 375 -2.42 -16.68 0.22
CA ALA A 375 -3.60 -15.95 0.72
C ALA A 375 -3.44 -15.40 2.14
N LYS A 376 -2.29 -14.83 2.46
CA LYS A 376 -1.90 -14.39 3.79
C LYS A 376 -1.62 -12.90 3.88
N VAL A 377 -1.83 -12.38 5.10
CA VAL A 377 -1.21 -11.15 5.60
C VAL A 377 -0.25 -11.54 6.71
N MET A 378 1.00 -11.13 6.61
CA MET A 378 2.08 -11.58 7.49
C MET A 378 2.94 -10.40 7.94
N ALA A 379 3.51 -10.49 9.15
CA ALA A 379 4.62 -9.65 9.59
C ALA A 379 5.94 -10.41 9.38
N VAL A 380 6.89 -9.80 8.71
CA VAL A 380 8.18 -10.38 8.34
C VAL A 380 9.32 -9.59 8.95
N GLU A 381 10.18 -10.26 9.68
CA GLU A 381 11.39 -9.67 10.27
C GLU A 381 12.46 -9.43 9.19
N LEU A 382 13.10 -8.27 9.21
CA LEU A 382 14.10 -7.88 8.21
C LEU A 382 15.51 -8.31 8.63
N LYS A 383 15.76 -9.62 8.58
CA LYS A 383 17.08 -10.22 8.80
C LYS A 383 17.19 -11.57 8.08
N ALA A 384 18.40 -12.10 7.97
CA ALA A 384 18.61 -13.47 7.50
C ALA A 384 17.86 -14.49 8.39
N ASN A 385 17.20 -15.47 7.78
CA ASN A 385 16.31 -16.42 8.46
C ASN A 385 15.24 -15.70 9.29
N PRO A 386 14.33 -14.94 8.64
CA PRO A 386 13.39 -14.08 9.31
C PRO A 386 12.39 -14.86 10.16
N LYS A 387 11.94 -14.26 11.26
CA LYS A 387 10.66 -14.64 11.84
C LYS A 387 9.56 -14.18 10.91
N VAL A 388 8.60 -15.06 10.62
CA VAL A 388 7.39 -14.74 9.90
C VAL A 388 6.21 -15.01 10.82
N TYR A 389 5.42 -13.99 11.13
CA TYR A 389 4.21 -14.09 11.93
C TYR A 389 2.99 -14.05 11.00
N HIS A 390 2.17 -15.10 11.03
CA HIS A 390 0.92 -15.13 10.28
C HIS A 390 -0.14 -14.31 11.00
N LEU A 391 -0.71 -13.33 10.32
CA LEU A 391 -1.66 -12.40 10.92
C LEU A 391 -3.10 -12.68 10.49
N ALA A 392 -3.34 -12.90 9.20
CA ALA A 392 -4.69 -13.17 8.72
C ALA A 392 -4.67 -13.94 7.38
N HIS A 393 -5.73 -14.70 7.14
CA HIS A 393 -6.17 -15.01 5.79
C HIS A 393 -7.00 -13.82 5.29
N HIS A 394 -6.59 -13.18 4.20
CA HIS A 394 -7.30 -11.99 3.71
C HIS A 394 -8.65 -12.29 3.08
N ARG A 395 -8.93 -13.54 2.68
CA ARG A 395 -10.21 -14.01 2.10
C ARG A 395 -10.62 -13.28 0.82
N ALA A 396 -9.72 -12.50 0.23
CA ALA A 396 -9.94 -11.95 -1.08
C ALA A 396 -9.89 -13.05 -2.13
N VAL A 397 -10.70 -12.90 -3.17
CA VAL A 397 -10.75 -13.79 -4.32
C VAL A 397 -10.74 -12.94 -5.58
N ASP A 398 -10.29 -13.54 -6.69
CA ASP A 398 -10.38 -12.91 -8.00
C ASP A 398 -11.86 -12.57 -8.30
N ASP A 399 -12.14 -11.34 -8.59
CA ASP A 399 -13.49 -10.87 -8.90
C ASP A 399 -13.79 -10.88 -10.41
N ASN A 400 -12.77 -11.23 -11.24
CA ASN A 400 -12.88 -11.31 -12.69
C ASN A 400 -13.48 -10.03 -13.32
N ASP A 401 -13.23 -8.87 -12.74
CA ASP A 401 -13.75 -7.60 -13.24
C ASP A 401 -13.23 -7.35 -14.66
N PRO A 402 -14.11 -7.10 -15.65
CA PRO A 402 -13.71 -6.97 -17.05
C PRO A 402 -12.91 -5.70 -17.34
N THR A 403 -12.94 -4.71 -16.44
CA THR A 403 -12.25 -3.42 -16.61
C THR A 403 -10.90 -3.40 -15.89
N PHE A 404 -10.87 -3.92 -14.68
CA PHE A 404 -9.71 -3.79 -13.77
C PHE A 404 -9.03 -5.12 -13.45
N GLY A 405 -9.58 -6.25 -13.92
CA GLY A 405 -9.14 -7.57 -13.49
C GLY A 405 -9.30 -7.70 -11.96
N SER A 406 -8.45 -8.48 -11.34
CA SER A 406 -8.48 -8.67 -9.87
C SER A 406 -7.74 -7.58 -9.06
N TYR A 407 -7.19 -6.55 -9.70
CA TYR A 407 -6.31 -5.56 -9.08
C TYR A 407 -6.88 -4.92 -7.81
N PHE A 408 -8.15 -4.52 -7.83
CA PHE A 408 -8.77 -3.88 -6.67
C PHE A 408 -9.11 -4.87 -5.55
N ALA A 409 -9.27 -6.17 -5.86
CA ALA A 409 -9.49 -7.22 -4.87
C ALA A 409 -8.21 -7.68 -4.18
N GLU A 410 -7.03 -7.31 -4.68
CA GLU A 410 -5.75 -7.62 -4.04
C GLU A 410 -5.69 -7.03 -2.62
N PRO A 411 -5.11 -7.75 -1.65
CA PRO A 411 -5.14 -7.33 -0.24
C PRO A 411 -4.36 -6.05 0.04
N GLN A 412 -3.29 -5.77 -0.67
CA GLN A 412 -2.48 -4.55 -0.61
C GLN A 412 -2.24 -4.03 0.81
N ALA A 413 -1.91 -4.92 1.75
CA ALA A 413 -1.85 -4.58 3.17
C ALA A 413 -0.85 -3.47 3.49
N SER A 414 -1.28 -2.48 4.28
CA SER A 414 -0.47 -1.37 4.78
C SER A 414 -0.41 -1.37 6.31
N VAL A 415 0.73 -0.94 6.87
CA VAL A 415 0.99 -0.94 8.31
C VAL A 415 1.14 0.48 8.86
N ASN A 416 0.64 0.72 10.07
CA ASN A 416 0.88 1.99 10.75
C ASN A 416 2.31 2.09 11.30
N ARG A 417 2.71 3.30 11.70
CA ARG A 417 4.09 3.59 12.12
C ARG A 417 4.59 2.75 13.29
N ASP A 418 3.69 2.30 14.19
CA ASP A 418 4.02 1.60 15.44
C ASP A 418 3.89 0.06 15.32
N PHE A 419 3.51 -0.44 14.15
CA PHE A 419 3.18 -1.85 13.90
C PHE A 419 2.04 -2.40 14.80
N THR A 420 1.07 -1.56 15.12
CA THR A 420 -0.08 -1.94 15.95
C THR A 420 -1.37 -2.10 15.15
N LYS A 421 -1.41 -1.58 13.92
CA LYS A 421 -2.56 -1.66 13.03
C LYS A 421 -2.10 -2.02 11.62
N ILE A 422 -2.70 -3.07 11.06
CA ILE A 422 -2.44 -3.52 9.69
C ILE A 422 -3.77 -3.53 8.95
N ILE A 423 -3.95 -2.63 7.98
CA ILE A 423 -5.13 -2.56 7.13
C ILE A 423 -4.90 -3.34 5.84
N TYR A 424 -5.90 -4.05 5.36
CA TYR A 424 -5.86 -4.79 4.11
C TYR A 424 -7.24 -4.85 3.46
N ASN A 425 -7.30 -5.11 2.17
CA ASN A 425 -8.52 -5.17 1.38
C ASN A 425 -9.02 -6.59 1.20
N SER A 426 -10.35 -6.74 1.08
CA SER A 426 -10.96 -8.02 0.76
C SER A 426 -12.37 -7.86 0.20
N ASN A 427 -12.70 -8.63 -0.83
CA ASN A 427 -14.08 -8.86 -1.27
C ASN A 427 -14.76 -10.02 -0.51
N TRP A 428 -14.08 -10.61 0.48
CA TRP A 428 -14.56 -11.68 1.36
C TRP A 428 -15.13 -12.89 0.64
N GLY A 429 -14.50 -13.29 -0.45
CA GLY A 429 -14.92 -14.45 -1.25
C GLY A 429 -16.05 -14.16 -2.26
N VAL A 430 -16.41 -12.89 -2.45
CA VAL A 430 -17.38 -12.48 -3.47
C VAL A 430 -16.63 -12.22 -4.77
N GLY A 431 -16.66 -13.18 -5.68
CA GLY A 431 -15.91 -13.14 -6.94
C GLY A 431 -16.60 -12.35 -8.06
N THR A 432 -17.37 -11.31 -7.75
CA THR A 432 -18.06 -10.48 -8.77
C THR A 432 -18.35 -9.07 -8.25
N GLY A 433 -18.29 -8.09 -9.15
CA GLY A 433 -18.80 -6.73 -8.90
C GLY A 433 -17.96 -5.94 -7.89
N LEU A 434 -16.68 -6.21 -7.81
CA LEU A 434 -15.72 -5.61 -6.89
C LEU A 434 -16.06 -5.88 -5.41
N ASN A 435 -17.13 -5.33 -4.83
CA ASN A 435 -17.61 -5.56 -3.44
C ASN A 435 -16.52 -5.55 -2.36
N ILE A 436 -15.56 -4.62 -2.47
CA ILE A 436 -14.34 -4.62 -1.69
C ILE A 436 -14.46 -3.68 -0.50
N ASP A 437 -14.07 -4.19 0.67
CA ASP A 437 -13.99 -3.44 1.92
C ASP A 437 -12.61 -3.56 2.55
N ALA A 438 -12.29 -2.61 3.41
CA ALA A 438 -11.08 -2.62 4.22
C ALA A 438 -11.31 -3.38 5.53
N TYR A 439 -10.32 -4.16 5.90
CA TYR A 439 -10.23 -4.91 7.16
C TYR A 439 -8.94 -4.53 7.88
N MET A 440 -8.91 -4.67 9.20
CA MET A 440 -7.76 -4.31 10.01
C MET A 440 -7.45 -5.40 11.03
N VAL A 441 -6.20 -5.82 11.10
CA VAL A 441 -5.66 -6.54 12.25
C VAL A 441 -5.14 -5.50 13.23
N GLU A 442 -5.53 -5.61 14.49
CA GLU A 442 -5.01 -4.77 15.58
C GLU A 442 -4.14 -5.61 16.50
N LEU A 443 -2.94 -5.11 16.79
CA LEU A 443 -1.96 -5.77 17.65
C LEU A 443 -1.69 -4.88 18.88
N PRO A 444 -1.62 -5.45 20.08
CA PRO A 444 -1.12 -4.73 21.26
C PRO A 444 0.28 -4.18 21.03
N ALA A 445 0.57 -3.01 21.57
CA ALA A 445 1.91 -2.44 21.50
C ALA A 445 2.94 -3.40 22.11
N GLY A 446 4.07 -3.58 21.41
CA GLY A 446 5.16 -4.46 21.85
C GLY A 446 4.92 -5.96 21.62
N LEU A 447 3.83 -6.37 20.96
CA LEU A 447 3.60 -7.79 20.63
C LEU A 447 4.54 -8.28 19.51
N ILE A 448 4.87 -7.44 18.55
CA ILE A 448 5.92 -7.70 17.54
C ILE A 448 7.29 -7.45 18.20
N ASN A 449 8.11 -8.51 18.36
CA ASN A 449 9.42 -8.46 19.03
C ASN A 449 10.50 -9.16 18.21
#